data_40934d68cb5dab74a48a875596ef2e8e
#
_entry.id   40934d68cb5dab74a48a875596ef2e8e
#
_cell.length_a   1.000
_cell.length_b   1.000
_cell.length_c   1.000
_cell.angle_alpha   90.00
_cell.angle_beta   90.00
_cell.angle_gamma   90.00
#
_symmetry.space_group_name_H-M   'P 1'
#
loop_
_entity.id
_entity.type
_entity.pdbx_description
1 polymer ?
#
loop_
_entity_poly.entity_id
_entity_poly.type
_entity_poly.pdbx_seq_one_letter_code
_entity_poly.pdbx_strand_id
1 'polypeptide(L)'
;MFEAILYEGTMVVAQIHESLMHLNDNYELYFGDKDMHFIVMAVLGMILFFMVHFVFKRLAKWSITAISFIYVFTVMTVLGLAIEIGQKITGTGDMDFRDVVAGLYGVLAFFAVYTVYRLIVLLVRHLMRGRKKADA
;
A
#
# COMPACT_ATOMS: atom_id res chain seq x y z
N MET A 1 -18.11 7.83 6.05
CA MET A 1 -17.75 6.95 4.93
C MET A 1 -16.55 6.07 5.27
N PHE A 2 -15.42 6.61 5.75
CA PHE A 2 -14.24 5.81 6.13
C PHE A 2 -14.50 4.89 7.33
N GLU A 3 -15.17 5.38 8.38
CA GLU A 3 -15.57 4.57 9.53
C GLU A 3 -16.49 3.41 9.14
N ALA A 4 -17.40 3.64 8.19
CA ALA A 4 -18.27 2.58 7.68
C ALA A 4 -17.46 1.49 6.94
N ILE A 5 -16.47 1.87 6.14
CA ILE A 5 -15.59 0.91 5.44
C ILE A 5 -14.76 0.12 6.44
N LEU A 6 -14.22 0.77 7.47
CA LEU A 6 -13.48 0.08 8.54
C LEU A 6 -14.39 -0.87 9.33
N TYR A 7 -15.61 -0.43 9.67
CA TYR A 7 -16.58 -1.25 10.36
C TYR A 7 -16.97 -2.48 9.54
N GLU A 8 -17.32 -2.31 8.27
CA GLU A 8 -17.61 -3.43 7.37
C GLU A 8 -16.41 -4.37 7.21
N GLY A 9 -15.21 -3.80 7.08
CA GLY A 9 -13.98 -4.59 7.00
C GLY A 9 -13.72 -5.43 8.25
N THR A 10 -13.91 -4.85 9.44
CA THR A 10 -13.76 -5.58 10.71
C THR A 10 -14.83 -6.64 10.90
N MET A 11 -16.07 -6.39 10.46
CA MET A 11 -17.16 -7.36 10.51
C MET A 11 -16.88 -8.57 9.60
N VAL A 12 -16.38 -8.34 8.39
CA VAL A 12 -15.98 -9.43 7.47
C VAL A 12 -14.86 -10.28 8.08
N VAL A 13 -13.85 -9.65 8.65
CA VAL A 13 -12.75 -10.37 9.33
C VAL A 13 -13.28 -11.19 10.51
N ALA A 14 -14.17 -10.61 11.34
CA ALA A 14 -14.79 -11.30 12.46
C ALA A 14 -15.61 -12.52 12.00
N GLN A 15 -16.41 -12.37 10.93
CA GLN A 15 -17.18 -13.47 10.37
C GLN A 15 -16.29 -14.61 9.82
N ILE A 16 -15.20 -14.26 9.15
CA ILE A 16 -14.22 -15.25 8.68
C ILE A 16 -13.60 -16.00 9.85
N HIS A 17 -13.18 -15.26 10.90
CA HIS A 17 -12.61 -15.86 12.11
C HIS A 17 -13.60 -16.80 12.80
N GLU A 18 -14.85 -16.38 13.00
CA GLU A 18 -15.90 -17.19 13.60
C GLU A 18 -16.20 -18.44 12.77
N SER A 19 -16.28 -18.30 11.44
CA SER A 19 -16.48 -19.44 10.55
C SER A 19 -15.34 -20.46 10.62
N LEU A 20 -14.10 -19.99 10.73
CA LEU A 20 -12.92 -20.86 10.88
C LEU A 20 -12.90 -21.54 12.23
N MET A 21 -13.30 -20.87 13.32
CA MET A 21 -13.40 -21.48 14.65
C MET A 21 -14.49 -22.57 14.66
N HIS A 22 -15.65 -22.32 14.04
CA HIS A 22 -16.68 -23.33 13.87
C HIS A 22 -16.21 -24.57 13.09
N LEU A 23 -15.41 -24.37 12.04
CA LEU A 23 -14.80 -25.49 11.31
C LEU A 23 -13.81 -26.26 12.18
N ASN A 24 -12.98 -25.55 12.96
CA ASN A 24 -12.05 -26.16 13.90
C ASN A 24 -12.77 -27.05 14.91
N ASP A 25 -13.85 -26.55 15.51
CA ASP A 25 -14.64 -27.29 16.50
C ASP A 25 -15.37 -28.48 15.87
N ASN A 26 -15.95 -28.31 14.69
CA ASN A 26 -16.70 -29.38 14.00
C ASN A 26 -15.82 -30.55 13.51
N TYR A 27 -14.56 -30.26 13.17
CA TYR A 27 -13.61 -31.27 12.67
C TYR A 27 -12.59 -31.70 13.73
N GLU A 28 -12.74 -31.27 15.00
CA GLU A 28 -11.84 -31.59 16.12
C GLU A 28 -10.36 -31.37 15.76
N LEU A 29 -10.06 -30.27 15.05
CA LEU A 29 -8.70 -29.99 14.58
C LEU A 29 -7.75 -29.54 15.68
N TYR A 30 -8.28 -29.18 16.86
CA TYR A 30 -7.55 -28.75 18.06
C TYR A 30 -6.56 -27.58 17.85
N PHE A 31 -6.79 -26.73 16.84
CA PHE A 31 -6.01 -25.54 16.64
C PHE A 31 -6.36 -24.48 17.68
N GLY A 32 -5.34 -23.94 18.32
CA GLY A 32 -5.49 -22.77 19.19
C GLY A 32 -5.73 -21.49 18.37
N ASP A 33 -6.18 -20.45 19.06
CA ASP A 33 -6.41 -19.11 18.45
C ASP A 33 -5.16 -18.60 17.69
N LYS A 34 -3.96 -18.81 18.24
CA LYS A 34 -2.69 -18.43 17.60
C LYS A 34 -2.42 -19.21 16.32
N ASP A 35 -2.76 -20.49 16.28
CA ASP A 35 -2.57 -21.32 15.09
C ASP A 35 -3.52 -20.91 13.98
N MET A 36 -4.76 -20.54 14.33
CA MET A 36 -5.73 -20.01 13.38
C MET A 36 -5.27 -18.67 12.81
N HIS A 37 -4.78 -17.75 13.65
CA HIS A 37 -4.20 -16.49 13.18
C HIS A 37 -3.01 -16.72 12.24
N PHE A 38 -2.12 -17.65 12.59
CA PHE A 38 -0.98 -18.01 11.74
C PHE A 38 -1.43 -18.51 10.37
N ILE A 39 -2.38 -19.43 10.31
CA ILE A 39 -2.89 -20.00 9.05
C ILE A 39 -3.56 -18.92 8.20
N VAL A 40 -4.45 -18.11 8.80
CA VAL A 40 -5.16 -17.04 8.10
C VAL A 40 -4.18 -16.03 7.53
N MET A 41 -3.24 -15.55 8.34
CA MET A 41 -2.24 -14.58 7.90
C MET A 41 -1.30 -15.15 6.83
N ALA A 42 -0.94 -16.42 6.93
CA ALA A 42 -0.12 -17.08 5.91
C ALA A 42 -0.87 -17.17 4.57
N VAL A 43 -2.12 -17.61 4.58
CA VAL A 43 -2.92 -17.74 3.35
C VAL A 43 -3.19 -16.37 2.72
N LEU A 44 -3.65 -15.39 3.50
CA LEU A 44 -3.88 -14.03 3.02
C LEU A 44 -2.60 -13.39 2.49
N GLY A 45 -1.49 -13.57 3.22
CA GLY A 45 -0.17 -13.07 2.81
C GLY A 45 0.28 -13.66 1.47
N MET A 46 0.08 -14.96 1.25
CA MET A 46 0.42 -15.61 -0.01
C MET A 46 -0.46 -15.16 -1.18
N ILE A 47 -1.76 -15.01 -0.95
CA ILE A 47 -2.69 -14.48 -1.96
C ILE A 47 -2.26 -13.06 -2.36
N LEU A 48 -2.03 -12.20 -1.38
CA LEU A 48 -1.59 -10.83 -1.60
C LEU A 48 -0.23 -10.78 -2.31
N PHE A 49 0.72 -11.64 -1.89
CA PHE A 49 2.02 -11.75 -2.54
C PHE A 49 1.91 -12.08 -4.04
N PHE A 50 1.13 -13.09 -4.42
CA PHE A 50 0.96 -13.45 -5.82
C PHE A 50 0.29 -12.34 -6.63
N MET A 51 -0.71 -11.69 -6.06
CA MET A 51 -1.39 -10.54 -6.68
C MET A 51 -0.42 -9.40 -6.95
N VAL A 52 0.31 -8.98 -5.93
CA VAL A 52 1.30 -7.89 -6.00
C VAL A 52 2.44 -8.27 -6.94
N HIS A 53 2.95 -9.51 -6.86
CA HIS A 53 4.02 -10.01 -7.73
C HIS A 53 3.61 -9.94 -9.21
N PHE A 54 2.40 -10.39 -9.55
CA PHE A 54 1.88 -10.32 -10.91
C PHE A 54 1.80 -8.88 -11.42
N VAL A 55 1.24 -7.97 -10.63
CA VAL A 55 1.13 -6.54 -10.97
C VAL A 55 2.51 -5.92 -11.13
N PHE A 56 3.41 -6.13 -10.16
CA PHE A 56 4.75 -5.53 -10.18
C PHE A 56 5.62 -6.09 -11.30
N LYS A 57 5.49 -7.37 -11.63
CA LYS A 57 6.17 -7.98 -12.78
C LYS A 57 5.73 -7.34 -14.11
N ARG A 58 4.45 -6.98 -14.24
CA ARG A 58 3.94 -6.23 -15.38
C ARG A 58 4.45 -4.80 -15.37
N LEU A 59 4.37 -4.13 -14.24
CA LEU A 59 4.76 -2.74 -14.07
C LEU A 59 6.27 -2.54 -14.26
N ALA A 60 7.10 -3.49 -13.84
CA ALA A 60 8.56 -3.46 -14.00
C ALA A 60 9.00 -3.38 -15.47
N LYS A 61 8.22 -3.95 -16.39
CA LYS A 61 8.49 -3.85 -17.84
C LYS A 61 8.28 -2.44 -18.38
N TRP A 62 7.47 -1.61 -17.71
CA TRP A 62 7.10 -0.28 -18.15
C TRP A 62 7.80 0.83 -17.37
N SER A 63 7.86 0.72 -16.07
CA SER A 63 8.43 1.77 -15.23
C SER A 63 8.77 1.28 -13.82
N ILE A 64 10.06 1.19 -13.53
CA ILE A 64 10.54 0.96 -12.17
C ILE A 64 10.14 2.13 -11.23
N THR A 65 10.05 3.35 -11.77
CA THR A 65 9.61 4.53 -11.03
C THR A 65 8.19 4.38 -10.48
N ALA A 66 7.29 3.75 -11.24
CA ALA A 66 5.93 3.50 -10.78
C ALA A 66 5.90 2.52 -9.60
N ILE A 67 6.72 1.48 -9.64
CA ILE A 67 6.85 0.53 -8.51
C ILE A 67 7.39 1.24 -7.27
N SER A 68 8.47 2.01 -7.44
CA SER A 68 9.06 2.79 -6.35
C SER A 68 8.05 3.77 -5.73
N PHE A 69 7.23 4.41 -6.56
CA PHE A 69 6.18 5.30 -6.08
C PHE A 69 5.12 4.54 -5.27
N ILE A 70 4.61 3.43 -5.78
CA ILE A 70 3.59 2.62 -5.08
C ILE A 70 4.15 2.17 -3.71
N TYR A 71 5.39 1.69 -3.69
CA TYR A 71 6.05 1.27 -2.44
C TYR A 71 6.16 2.41 -1.44
N VAL A 72 6.72 3.56 -1.86
CA VAL A 72 6.88 4.73 -0.98
C VAL A 72 5.52 5.24 -0.52
N PHE A 73 4.53 5.32 -1.41
CA PHE A 73 3.17 5.76 -1.06
C PHE A 73 2.54 4.85 0.00
N THR A 74 2.70 3.53 -0.14
CA THR A 74 2.22 2.55 0.85
C THR A 74 2.93 2.72 2.19
N VAL A 75 4.26 2.84 2.19
CA VAL A 75 5.05 3.06 3.41
C VAL A 75 4.63 4.36 4.10
N MET A 76 4.47 5.45 3.36
CA MET A 76 4.04 6.75 3.92
C MET A 76 2.62 6.69 4.48
N THR A 77 1.73 5.89 3.87
CA THR A 77 0.38 5.66 4.43
C THR A 77 0.46 4.95 5.78
N VAL A 78 1.26 3.88 5.87
CA VAL A 78 1.44 3.14 7.13
C VAL A 78 2.08 4.02 8.20
N LEU A 79 3.11 4.80 7.84
CA LEU A 79 3.77 5.73 8.77
C LEU A 79 2.80 6.82 9.26
N GLY A 80 2.01 7.41 8.36
CA GLY A 80 1.00 8.41 8.73
C GLY A 80 0.01 7.85 9.73
N LEU A 81 -0.55 6.66 9.47
CA LEU A 81 -1.46 5.99 10.39
C LEU A 81 -0.77 5.67 11.74
N ALA A 82 0.49 5.22 11.72
CA ALA A 82 1.23 4.93 12.94
C ALA A 82 1.47 6.19 13.79
N ILE A 83 1.72 7.33 13.17
CA ILE A 83 1.88 8.62 13.85
C ILE A 83 0.55 9.01 14.53
N GLU A 84 -0.57 8.96 13.82
CA GLU A 84 -1.88 9.29 14.36
C GLU A 84 -2.28 8.40 15.55
N ILE A 85 -2.07 7.10 15.41
CA ILE A 85 -2.30 6.14 16.49
C ILE A 85 -1.36 6.45 17.67
N GLY A 86 -0.08 6.74 17.39
CA GLY A 86 0.91 7.10 18.39
C GLY A 86 0.51 8.36 19.17
N GLN A 87 0.04 9.42 18.51
CA GLN A 87 -0.43 10.66 19.13
C GLN A 87 -1.62 10.39 20.08
N LYS A 88 -2.56 9.57 19.64
CA LYS A 88 -3.70 9.16 20.48
C LYS A 88 -3.26 8.39 21.73
N ILE A 89 -2.31 7.45 21.59
CA ILE A 89 -1.83 6.64 22.71
C ILE A 89 -1.03 7.48 23.71
N THR A 90 -0.20 8.41 23.22
CA THR A 90 0.67 9.25 24.06
C THR A 90 -0.02 10.50 24.61
N GLY A 91 -1.23 10.82 24.13
CA GLY A 91 -1.94 12.04 24.51
C GLY A 91 -1.28 13.32 24.00
N THR A 92 -0.41 13.24 22.99
CA THR A 92 0.29 14.39 22.40
C THR A 92 -0.51 15.08 21.29
N GLY A 93 -1.64 14.51 20.88
CA GLY A 93 -2.55 15.07 19.88
C GLY A 93 -3.82 14.23 19.74
N ASP A 94 -4.78 14.77 19.01
CA ASP A 94 -6.01 14.06 18.63
C ASP A 94 -5.78 13.30 17.32
N MET A 95 -6.21 12.05 17.27
CA MET A 95 -6.16 11.26 16.03
C MET A 95 -7.08 11.89 14.97
N ASP A 96 -6.50 12.49 13.94
CA ASP A 96 -7.25 13.03 12.79
C ASP A 96 -6.76 12.39 11.48
N PHE A 97 -7.63 11.57 10.89
CA PHE A 97 -7.37 10.95 9.59
C PHE A 97 -7.10 11.97 8.46
N ARG A 98 -7.56 13.22 8.62
CA ARG A 98 -7.30 14.29 7.64
C ARG A 98 -5.83 14.64 7.54
N ASP A 99 -5.07 14.48 8.63
CA ASP A 99 -3.63 14.75 8.64
C ASP A 99 -2.87 13.70 7.83
N VAL A 100 -3.29 12.43 7.91
CA VAL A 100 -2.77 11.36 7.04
C VAL A 100 -3.05 11.69 5.58
N VAL A 101 -4.28 12.08 5.26
CA VAL A 101 -4.69 12.44 3.89
C VAL A 101 -3.89 13.65 3.39
N ALA A 102 -3.73 14.70 4.21
CA ALA A 102 -2.94 15.87 3.86
C ALA A 102 -1.47 15.51 3.59
N GLY A 103 -0.86 14.66 4.42
CA GLY A 103 0.47 14.12 4.20
C GLY A 103 0.62 13.37 2.88
N LEU A 104 -0.37 12.53 2.53
CA LEU A 104 -0.38 11.80 1.27
C LEU A 104 -0.54 12.72 0.05
N TYR A 105 -1.32 13.79 0.15
CA TYR A 105 -1.35 14.84 -0.89
C TYR A 105 0.03 15.49 -1.08
N GLY A 106 0.78 15.71 0.00
CA GLY A 106 2.17 16.17 -0.08
C GLY A 106 3.04 15.23 -0.90
N VAL A 107 2.97 13.92 -0.63
CA VAL A 107 3.71 12.90 -1.39
C VAL A 107 3.33 12.92 -2.88
N LEU A 108 2.04 13.02 -3.19
CA LEU A 108 1.55 13.11 -4.57
C LEU A 108 2.06 14.37 -5.28
N ALA A 109 2.02 15.52 -4.62
CA ALA A 109 2.47 16.80 -5.19
C ALA A 109 3.97 16.76 -5.52
N PHE A 110 4.82 16.31 -4.60
CA PHE A 110 6.26 16.19 -4.87
C PHE A 110 6.58 15.15 -5.93
N PHE A 111 5.83 14.04 -5.97
CA PHE A 111 6.00 13.06 -7.04
C PHE A 111 5.58 13.60 -8.41
N ALA A 112 4.53 14.42 -8.48
CA ALA A 112 4.15 15.11 -9.71
C ALA A 112 5.26 16.05 -10.19
N VAL A 113 5.86 16.85 -9.31
CA VAL A 113 7.01 17.71 -9.63
C VAL A 113 8.19 16.89 -10.16
N TYR A 114 8.52 15.77 -9.49
CA TYR A 114 9.57 14.85 -9.96
C TYR A 114 9.27 14.30 -11.36
N THR A 115 8.03 13.91 -11.62
CA THR A 115 7.61 13.36 -12.91
C THR A 115 7.75 14.41 -14.01
N VAL A 116 7.29 15.65 -13.78
CA VAL A 116 7.45 16.77 -14.71
C VAL A 116 8.93 17.03 -14.99
N TYR A 117 9.76 17.10 -13.97
CA TYR A 117 11.21 17.25 -14.14
C TYR A 117 11.80 16.14 -15.03
N ARG A 118 11.46 14.89 -14.77
CA ARG A 118 11.92 13.74 -15.58
C ARG A 118 11.49 13.86 -17.04
N LEU A 119 10.25 14.27 -17.28
CA LEU A 119 9.73 14.47 -18.66
C LEU A 119 10.50 15.57 -19.39
N ILE A 120 10.77 16.71 -18.72
CA ILE A 120 11.57 17.80 -19.29
C ILE A 120 12.98 17.31 -19.66
N VAL A 121 13.65 16.60 -18.75
CA VAL A 121 14.99 16.05 -19.00
C VAL A 121 14.99 15.08 -20.19
N LEU A 122 13.99 14.21 -20.29
CA LEU A 122 13.85 13.29 -21.43
C LEU A 122 13.63 14.02 -22.74
N LEU A 123 12.77 15.05 -22.74
CA LEU A 123 12.49 15.88 -23.91
C LEU A 123 13.76 16.59 -24.40
N VAL A 124 14.48 17.25 -23.48
CA VAL A 124 15.74 17.95 -23.82
C VAL A 124 16.77 16.97 -24.40
N ARG A 125 16.94 15.80 -23.78
CA ARG A 125 17.84 14.76 -24.32
C ARG A 125 17.42 14.27 -25.70
N HIS A 126 16.13 14.12 -25.95
CA HIS A 126 15.62 13.70 -27.25
C HIS A 126 15.92 14.76 -28.33
N LEU A 127 15.66 16.02 -28.05
CA LEU A 127 15.94 17.12 -28.95
C LEU A 127 17.43 17.27 -29.26
N MET A 128 18.30 17.14 -28.27
CA MET A 128 19.75 17.21 -28.48
C MET A 128 20.28 16.03 -29.31
N ARG A 129 19.71 14.83 -29.16
CA ARG A 129 20.08 13.67 -30.00
C ARG A 129 19.63 13.83 -31.45
N GLY A 130 18.47 14.42 -31.69
CA GLY A 130 17.97 14.73 -33.03
C GLY A 130 18.89 15.70 -33.78
N ARG A 131 19.36 16.75 -33.09
CA ARG A 131 20.28 17.75 -33.67
C ARG A 131 21.61 17.15 -34.10
N LYS A 132 22.23 16.30 -33.24
CA LYS A 132 23.50 15.62 -33.58
C LYS A 132 23.41 14.68 -34.80
N LYS A 133 22.22 14.17 -35.13
CA LYS A 133 22.00 13.33 -36.33
C LYS A 133 21.76 14.16 -37.59
N ALA A 134 21.37 15.42 -37.48
CA ALA A 134 21.16 16.29 -38.61
C ALA A 134 22.46 17.00 -39.09
N ASP A 135 23.44 17.10 -38.16
CA ASP A 135 24.75 17.76 -38.43
C ASP A 135 25.86 16.75 -38.80
N ALA A 136 25.54 15.46 -38.93
CA ALA A 136 26.45 14.38 -39.35
C ALA A 136 26.06 13.76 -40.70
#